data_bb1fa1e638eba42d4d6e4101bd2204c8
#
_entry.id   bb1fa1e638eba42d4d6e4101bd2204c8
#
_cell.length_a   1.000
_cell.length_b   1.000
_cell.length_c   1.000
_cell.angle_alpha   90.00
_cell.angle_beta   90.00
_cell.angle_gamma   90.00
#
_symmetry.space_group_name_H-M   'P 1'
#
loop_
_entity.id
_entity.type
_entity.pdbx_description
1 polymer ?
#
loop_
_entity_poly.entity_id
_entity_poly.type
_entity_poly.pdbx_seq_one_letter_code
_entity_poly.pdbx_strand_id
1 'polypeptide(L)'
;KKNTTKAVVDKSGVKIVPANVPLTEEHIEAILASDAREVKVRNNNIRGIEVKAIMDGAAVIERLKDRIVGRVLAEDIIDPETNEVIASLNQEIDEEMADKITAVRKTVTIRSVLTCKSQFGVCIKCYGRNLATGNQVDIGEAVGIIAAQSIGEPGTQLTMRTFHTGGVAGEDITQGLPRVEELFEARKPKRQSIITEVSGKVEIKELKGQRKVTVQPDDSEERVYQIPYGARIIVKEGEVIEAGDRITEGSINPHDMLRVCGLRAAQRYLVYEVQKVYKSQGVEINDKHIEVMVRQMLHKVKVEESGDTDFLPGEYIDVNNFEAENAKAIEIDGEPSVARPILLGITKASLATDSFLSAASFQETTRVLTDAAIKGKVDPLLGLKENVIIGKLVPAGTGMSRYRNIKIIKDGTEEEE
;
A
#
# COMPACT_ATOMS: atom_id res chain seq x y z
N LYS A 1 17.51 2.55 -12.57
CA LYS A 1 17.71 2.14 -14.00
C LYS A 1 16.45 2.55 -14.76
N LYS A 2 16.60 3.22 -15.91
CA LYS A 2 15.50 3.68 -16.77
C LYS A 2 15.55 2.87 -18.06
N ASN A 3 14.39 2.42 -18.56
CA ASN A 3 14.29 1.75 -19.87
C ASN A 3 13.66 2.67 -20.88
N THR A 4 14.05 2.54 -22.14
CA THR A 4 13.43 3.26 -23.25
C THR A 4 11.99 2.77 -23.45
N THR A 5 11.02 3.68 -23.63
CA THR A 5 9.63 3.30 -23.97
C THR A 5 9.42 3.03 -25.45
N LYS A 6 10.20 3.71 -26.28
CA LYS A 6 10.25 3.51 -27.75
C LYS A 6 11.70 3.40 -28.17
N ALA A 7 11.95 2.78 -29.31
CA ALA A 7 13.29 2.79 -29.89
C ALA A 7 13.74 4.23 -30.13
N VAL A 8 14.97 4.56 -29.74
CA VAL A 8 15.58 5.86 -30.04
C VAL A 8 16.16 5.78 -31.45
N VAL A 9 15.70 6.65 -32.29
CA VAL A 9 16.05 6.66 -33.73
C VAL A 9 16.71 8.02 -34.01
N ASP A 10 17.80 8.01 -34.76
CA ASP A 10 18.45 9.21 -35.26
C ASP A 10 17.64 9.84 -36.43
N LYS A 11 17.94 11.07 -36.80
CA LYS A 11 17.31 11.78 -37.95
C LYS A 11 17.41 11.00 -39.27
N SER A 12 18.41 10.13 -39.39
CA SER A 12 18.62 9.24 -40.54
C SER A 12 17.78 7.96 -40.49
N GLY A 13 16.98 7.73 -39.45
CA GLY A 13 16.15 6.53 -39.28
C GLY A 13 16.87 5.33 -38.70
N VAL A 14 18.14 5.47 -38.31
CA VAL A 14 18.92 4.39 -37.67
C VAL A 14 18.53 4.23 -36.23
N LYS A 15 18.26 2.99 -35.74
CA LYS A 15 17.95 2.70 -34.38
C LYS A 15 19.22 2.71 -33.50
N ILE A 16 19.34 3.69 -32.62
CA ILE A 16 20.45 3.82 -31.68
C ILE A 16 20.25 2.89 -30.48
N VAL A 17 19.04 2.91 -29.88
CA VAL A 17 18.69 2.05 -28.75
C VAL A 17 17.32 1.42 -29.01
N PRO A 18 17.18 0.08 -28.87
CA PRO A 18 15.90 -0.61 -29.01
C PRO A 18 14.88 -0.17 -27.94
N ALA A 19 13.60 -0.42 -28.19
CA ALA A 19 12.55 -0.20 -27.18
C ALA A 19 12.65 -1.21 -26.03
N ASN A 20 12.29 -0.79 -24.83
CA ASN A 20 12.24 -1.61 -23.60
C ASN A 20 13.60 -2.14 -23.11
N VAL A 21 14.70 -1.61 -23.56
CA VAL A 21 16.05 -1.97 -23.12
C VAL A 21 16.50 -1.05 -21.97
N PRO A 22 17.17 -1.57 -20.92
CA PRO A 22 17.75 -0.75 -19.88
C PRO A 22 18.87 0.14 -20.43
N LEU A 23 18.81 1.43 -20.12
CA LEU A 23 19.84 2.37 -20.48
C LEU A 23 21.13 2.07 -19.71
N THR A 24 22.17 1.72 -20.42
CA THR A 24 23.55 1.63 -19.94
C THR A 24 24.30 2.94 -20.19
N GLU A 25 25.48 3.09 -19.62
CA GLU A 25 26.32 4.28 -19.85
C GLU A 25 26.68 4.42 -21.34
N GLU A 26 27.00 3.31 -22.02
CA GLU A 26 27.24 3.26 -23.46
C GLU A 26 26.04 3.75 -24.29
N HIS A 27 24.82 3.35 -23.88
CA HIS A 27 23.59 3.84 -24.53
C HIS A 27 23.37 5.33 -24.30
N ILE A 28 23.74 5.86 -23.13
CA ILE A 28 23.62 7.30 -22.82
C ILE A 28 24.61 8.10 -23.67
N GLU A 29 25.86 7.64 -23.79
CA GLU A 29 26.88 8.27 -24.62
C GLU A 29 26.47 8.25 -26.11
N ALA A 30 25.95 7.12 -26.61
CA ALA A 30 25.43 7.03 -27.98
C ALA A 30 24.25 7.98 -28.24
N ILE A 31 23.36 8.16 -27.26
CA ILE A 31 22.24 9.12 -27.35
C ILE A 31 22.75 10.56 -27.33
N LEU A 32 23.71 10.89 -26.46
CA LEU A 32 24.30 12.23 -26.39
C LEU A 32 25.11 12.59 -27.63
N ALA A 33 25.73 11.62 -28.29
CA ALA A 33 26.42 11.80 -29.57
C ALA A 33 25.45 11.93 -30.75
N SER A 34 24.17 11.59 -30.54
CA SER A 34 23.12 11.70 -31.55
C SER A 34 22.38 13.04 -31.43
N ASP A 35 21.71 13.46 -32.52
CA ASP A 35 20.87 14.66 -32.58
C ASP A 35 19.48 14.48 -31.87
N ALA A 36 19.30 13.45 -31.05
CA ALA A 36 18.06 13.16 -30.35
C ALA A 36 17.84 14.17 -29.22
N ARG A 37 16.86 15.08 -29.38
CA ARG A 37 16.53 16.12 -28.40
C ARG A 37 15.76 15.59 -27.20
N GLU A 38 14.97 14.54 -27.37
CA GLU A 38 14.13 13.95 -26.32
C GLU A 38 14.13 12.44 -26.41
N VAL A 39 14.30 11.79 -25.26
CA VAL A 39 14.18 10.33 -25.13
C VAL A 39 13.11 9.99 -24.10
N LYS A 40 12.05 9.32 -24.56
CA LYS A 40 11.00 8.85 -23.65
C LYS A 40 11.49 7.62 -22.91
N VAL A 41 11.72 7.76 -21.62
CA VAL A 41 12.18 6.68 -20.74
C VAL A 41 11.11 6.30 -19.73
N ARG A 42 11.04 5.00 -19.43
CA ARG A 42 10.23 4.50 -18.34
C ARG A 42 11.13 4.33 -17.10
N ASN A 43 10.75 4.93 -16.00
CA ASN A 43 11.48 4.73 -14.75
C ASN A 43 11.16 3.31 -14.23
N ASN A 44 12.15 2.42 -14.29
CA ASN A 44 12.04 1.05 -13.82
C ASN A 44 12.41 0.91 -12.34
N ASN A 45 12.43 1.99 -11.57
CA ASN A 45 12.48 1.87 -10.12
C ASN A 45 11.14 1.28 -9.63
N ILE A 46 10.95 0.01 -9.92
CA ILE A 46 9.86 -0.79 -9.36
C ILE A 46 10.21 -0.98 -7.90
N ARG A 47 9.62 -0.16 -7.04
CA ARG A 47 9.73 -0.35 -5.60
C ARG A 47 8.83 -1.52 -5.24
N GLY A 48 9.42 -2.68 -5.00
CA GLY A 48 8.74 -3.83 -4.45
C GLY A 48 8.50 -3.69 -2.95
N ILE A 49 7.78 -4.65 -2.39
CA ILE A 49 7.68 -4.90 -0.96
C ILE A 49 8.37 -6.21 -0.67
N GLU A 50 9.21 -6.20 0.34
CA GLU A 50 9.80 -7.41 0.90
C GLU A 50 8.72 -8.19 1.66
N VAL A 51 8.53 -9.44 1.29
CA VAL A 51 7.57 -10.37 1.89
C VAL A 51 8.33 -11.53 2.52
N LYS A 52 7.91 -11.89 3.73
CA LYS A 52 8.41 -13.05 4.49
C LYS A 52 7.23 -13.85 5.03
N ALA A 53 7.48 -15.06 5.52
CA ALA A 53 6.47 -15.82 6.24
C ALA A 53 5.92 -15.03 7.43
N ILE A 54 4.64 -15.20 7.75
CA ILE A 54 4.02 -14.63 8.95
C ILE A 54 4.25 -15.62 10.10
N MET A 55 4.89 -15.13 11.16
CA MET A 55 5.23 -15.93 12.33
C MET A 55 4.51 -15.38 13.57
N ASP A 56 4.08 -16.26 14.47
CA ASP A 56 3.66 -15.90 15.83
C ASP A 56 4.53 -16.67 16.83
N GLY A 57 5.51 -16.00 17.38
CA GLY A 57 6.59 -16.65 18.09
C GLY A 57 7.34 -17.65 17.22
N ALA A 58 7.30 -18.94 17.56
CA ALA A 58 7.91 -20.02 16.78
C ALA A 58 6.96 -20.67 15.75
N ALA A 59 5.67 -20.37 15.79
CA ALA A 59 4.68 -20.95 14.89
C ALA A 59 4.58 -20.18 13.58
N VAL A 60 4.55 -20.89 12.45
CA VAL A 60 4.31 -20.31 11.13
C VAL A 60 2.81 -20.17 10.92
N ILE A 61 2.30 -18.94 10.88
CA ILE A 61 0.89 -18.65 10.61
C ILE A 61 0.61 -18.75 9.11
N GLU A 62 1.51 -18.17 8.28
CA GLU A 62 1.39 -18.21 6.83
C GLU A 62 2.76 -18.40 6.18
N ARG A 63 2.84 -19.37 5.28
CA ARG A 63 4.10 -19.69 4.59
C ARG A 63 4.43 -18.63 3.56
N LEU A 64 5.72 -18.41 3.31
CA LEU A 64 6.16 -17.50 2.26
C LEU A 64 5.60 -17.91 0.89
N LYS A 65 5.54 -19.21 0.56
CA LYS A 65 4.98 -19.74 -0.67
C LYS A 65 3.56 -19.21 -0.93
N ASP A 66 2.67 -19.34 0.06
CA ASP A 66 1.25 -18.99 -0.07
C ASP A 66 1.05 -17.46 -0.30
N ARG A 67 1.99 -16.65 0.18
CA ARG A 67 1.97 -15.19 0.02
C ARG A 67 2.50 -14.69 -1.33
N ILE A 68 3.38 -15.45 -1.98
CA ILE A 68 4.05 -15.03 -3.22
C ILE A 68 3.42 -15.62 -4.49
N VAL A 69 2.70 -16.74 -4.41
CA VAL A 69 2.02 -17.35 -5.56
C VAL A 69 1.04 -16.37 -6.21
N GLY A 70 1.09 -16.26 -7.55
CA GLY A 70 0.25 -15.35 -8.34
C GLY A 70 0.65 -13.87 -8.22
N ARG A 71 1.78 -13.56 -7.56
CA ARG A 71 2.39 -12.23 -7.51
C ARG A 71 3.45 -12.08 -8.60
N VAL A 72 3.88 -10.86 -8.83
CA VAL A 72 4.90 -10.53 -9.82
C VAL A 72 6.18 -10.07 -9.10
N LEU A 73 7.32 -10.58 -9.52
CA LEU A 73 8.61 -10.21 -8.95
C LEU A 73 8.96 -8.75 -9.19
N ALA A 74 9.58 -8.13 -8.19
CA ALA A 74 10.12 -6.78 -8.27
C ALA A 74 11.65 -6.75 -8.43
N GLU A 75 12.31 -7.91 -8.35
CA GLU A 75 13.74 -8.10 -8.54
C GLU A 75 14.04 -9.45 -9.20
N ASP A 76 15.24 -9.61 -9.74
CA ASP A 76 15.72 -10.89 -10.23
C ASP A 76 16.13 -11.77 -9.04
N ILE A 77 15.70 -13.03 -9.06
CA ILE A 77 16.08 -13.99 -8.03
C ILE A 77 17.16 -14.90 -8.59
N ILE A 78 18.35 -14.79 -7.98
CA ILE A 78 19.53 -15.54 -8.35
C ILE A 78 19.81 -16.54 -7.23
N ASP A 79 20.11 -17.77 -7.60
CA ASP A 79 20.57 -18.80 -6.68
C ASP A 79 21.99 -18.44 -6.19
N PRO A 80 22.21 -18.34 -4.87
CA PRO A 80 23.53 -18.00 -4.33
C PRO A 80 24.59 -19.08 -4.53
N GLU A 81 24.20 -20.35 -4.77
CA GLU A 81 25.14 -21.45 -4.97
C GLU A 81 25.53 -21.64 -6.43
N THR A 82 24.55 -21.60 -7.34
CA THR A 82 24.76 -21.87 -8.78
C THR A 82 24.94 -20.60 -9.60
N ASN A 83 24.60 -19.43 -9.04
CA ASN A 83 24.57 -18.13 -9.75
C ASN A 83 23.62 -18.10 -10.97
N GLU A 84 22.71 -19.06 -11.05
CA GLU A 84 21.68 -19.10 -12.07
C GLU A 84 20.47 -18.23 -11.70
N VAL A 85 19.84 -17.62 -12.69
CA VAL A 85 18.62 -16.83 -12.50
C VAL A 85 17.43 -17.78 -12.40
N ILE A 86 16.88 -17.96 -11.18
CA ILE A 86 15.69 -18.78 -10.94
C ILE A 86 14.45 -18.10 -11.52
N ALA A 87 14.33 -16.80 -11.35
CA ALA A 87 13.18 -16.03 -11.81
C ALA A 87 13.57 -14.58 -12.10
N SER A 88 12.99 -14.01 -13.15
CA SER A 88 13.34 -12.68 -13.63
C SER A 88 12.38 -11.59 -13.15
N LEU A 89 12.85 -10.36 -13.10
CA LEU A 89 12.07 -9.15 -12.84
C LEU A 89 10.81 -9.09 -13.72
N ASN A 90 9.66 -8.76 -13.09
CA ASN A 90 8.33 -8.69 -13.74
C ASN A 90 7.76 -10.04 -14.20
N GLN A 91 8.33 -11.14 -13.82
CA GLN A 91 7.79 -12.48 -14.03
C GLN A 91 6.72 -12.77 -12.96
N GLU A 92 5.63 -13.41 -13.36
CA GLU A 92 4.62 -13.93 -12.43
C GLU A 92 5.14 -15.20 -11.77
N ILE A 93 4.90 -15.33 -10.48
CA ILE A 93 5.33 -16.48 -9.68
C ILE A 93 4.21 -17.52 -9.72
N ASP A 94 4.47 -18.65 -10.37
CA ASP A 94 3.63 -19.83 -10.30
C ASP A 94 4.00 -20.71 -9.10
N GLU A 95 3.30 -21.83 -8.93
CA GLU A 95 3.47 -22.72 -7.78
C GLU A 95 4.82 -23.41 -7.76
N GLU A 96 5.31 -23.84 -8.94
CA GLU A 96 6.60 -24.53 -9.06
C GLU A 96 7.78 -23.56 -8.83
N MET A 97 7.65 -22.36 -9.35
CA MET A 97 8.64 -21.30 -9.13
C MET A 97 8.67 -20.87 -7.66
N ALA A 98 7.52 -20.77 -7.01
CA ALA A 98 7.43 -20.46 -5.59
C ALA A 98 8.15 -21.49 -4.73
N ASP A 99 8.07 -22.79 -5.05
CA ASP A 99 8.81 -23.83 -4.36
C ASP A 99 10.33 -23.66 -4.52
N LYS A 100 10.81 -23.38 -5.73
CA LYS A 100 12.23 -23.12 -6.01
C LYS A 100 12.73 -21.89 -5.25
N ILE A 101 11.96 -20.81 -5.27
CA ILE A 101 12.31 -19.55 -4.60
C ILE A 101 12.37 -19.74 -3.07
N THR A 102 11.39 -20.41 -2.48
CA THR A 102 11.33 -20.59 -1.02
C THR A 102 12.39 -21.57 -0.50
N ALA A 103 12.89 -22.46 -1.33
CA ALA A 103 14.03 -23.32 -0.99
C ALA A 103 15.34 -22.51 -0.83
N VAL A 104 15.49 -21.43 -1.60
CA VAL A 104 16.74 -20.63 -1.65
C VAL A 104 16.67 -19.39 -0.77
N ARG A 105 15.49 -18.74 -0.66
CA ARG A 105 15.33 -17.47 0.06
C ARG A 105 14.19 -17.49 1.06
N LYS A 106 14.42 -16.84 2.22
CA LYS A 106 13.41 -16.64 3.27
C LYS A 106 12.60 -15.35 3.06
N THR A 107 13.07 -14.45 2.22
CA THR A 107 12.44 -13.16 1.91
C THR A 107 12.49 -12.93 0.41
N VAL A 108 11.42 -12.34 -0.14
CA VAL A 108 11.29 -12.06 -1.58
C VAL A 108 10.69 -10.69 -1.77
N THR A 109 11.27 -9.92 -2.70
CA THR A 109 10.73 -8.61 -3.08
C THR A 109 9.76 -8.77 -4.24
N ILE A 110 8.47 -8.52 -3.97
CA ILE A 110 7.39 -8.63 -4.96
C ILE A 110 6.78 -7.27 -5.28
N ARG A 111 6.16 -7.16 -6.44
CA ARG A 111 5.30 -6.02 -6.78
C ARG A 111 4.02 -6.09 -5.93
N SER A 112 3.64 -4.97 -5.36
CA SER A 112 2.44 -4.88 -4.51
C SER A 112 1.56 -3.72 -4.92
N VAL A 113 0.29 -3.83 -4.58
CA VAL A 113 -0.69 -2.76 -4.67
C VAL A 113 -0.24 -1.53 -3.88
N LEU A 114 0.40 -1.72 -2.72
CA LEU A 114 0.90 -0.64 -1.85
C LEU A 114 2.00 0.22 -2.49
N THR A 115 2.76 -0.35 -3.43
CA THR A 115 3.85 0.36 -4.13
C THR A 115 3.49 0.81 -5.52
N CYS A 116 2.25 0.55 -5.96
CA CYS A 116 1.80 0.89 -7.29
C CYS A 116 1.72 2.41 -7.49
N LYS A 117 2.39 2.92 -8.52
CA LYS A 117 2.41 4.34 -8.91
C LYS A 117 1.35 4.69 -9.97
N SER A 118 0.35 3.84 -10.16
CA SER A 118 -0.75 4.17 -11.06
C SER A 118 -1.54 5.35 -10.49
N GLN A 119 -1.80 6.35 -11.32
CA GLN A 119 -2.57 7.53 -10.94
C GLN A 119 -4.01 7.15 -10.56
N PHE A 120 -4.64 6.30 -11.38
CA PHE A 120 -5.97 5.76 -11.12
C PHE A 120 -5.89 4.25 -10.98
N GLY A 121 -6.55 3.71 -9.95
CA GLY A 121 -6.61 2.28 -9.69
C GLY A 121 -5.25 1.64 -9.41
N VAL A 122 -5.07 0.40 -9.86
CA VAL A 122 -3.87 -0.41 -9.67
C VAL A 122 -3.45 -1.02 -11.03
N CYS A 123 -2.17 -1.06 -11.33
CA CYS A 123 -1.71 -1.67 -12.57
C CYS A 123 -1.79 -3.20 -12.48
N ILE A 124 -1.99 -3.86 -13.61
CA ILE A 124 -2.13 -5.32 -13.77
C ILE A 124 -1.01 -6.07 -13.03
N LYS A 125 0.24 -5.69 -13.24
CA LYS A 125 1.40 -6.36 -12.63
C LYS A 125 1.52 -6.18 -11.12
N CYS A 126 1.04 -5.06 -10.56
CA CYS A 126 1.04 -4.86 -9.11
C CYS A 126 -0.09 -5.62 -8.41
N TYR A 127 -1.19 -5.86 -9.11
CA TYR A 127 -2.28 -6.69 -8.61
C TYR A 127 -1.99 -8.18 -8.79
N GLY A 128 -1.42 -8.56 -9.97
CA GLY A 128 -1.06 -9.95 -10.31
C GLY A 128 -2.24 -10.77 -10.78
N ARG A 129 -2.30 -12.03 -10.37
CA ARG A 129 -3.29 -13.02 -10.79
C ARG A 129 -4.69 -12.69 -10.28
N ASN A 130 -5.72 -12.87 -11.11
CA ASN A 130 -7.09 -12.93 -10.68
C ASN A 130 -7.36 -14.28 -10.02
N LEU A 131 -7.80 -14.28 -8.76
CA LEU A 131 -7.98 -15.51 -7.97
C LEU A 131 -9.16 -16.38 -8.45
N ALA A 132 -10.13 -15.80 -9.15
CA ALA A 132 -11.28 -16.54 -9.66
C ALA A 132 -10.95 -17.31 -10.96
N THR A 133 -10.17 -16.71 -11.85
CA THR A 133 -9.86 -17.30 -13.17
C THR A 133 -8.49 -17.98 -13.22
N GLY A 134 -7.61 -17.70 -12.24
CA GLY A 134 -6.22 -18.18 -12.24
C GLY A 134 -5.30 -17.48 -13.23
N ASN A 135 -5.81 -16.59 -14.07
CA ASN A 135 -5.06 -15.84 -15.07
C ASN A 135 -4.65 -14.46 -14.53
N GLN A 136 -3.80 -13.75 -15.27
CA GLN A 136 -3.50 -12.35 -14.98
C GLN A 136 -4.79 -11.52 -15.02
N VAL A 137 -4.94 -10.56 -14.08
CA VAL A 137 -6.12 -9.71 -13.99
C VAL A 137 -6.30 -8.85 -15.26
N ASP A 138 -7.54 -8.73 -15.71
CA ASP A 138 -7.91 -7.86 -16.82
C ASP A 138 -8.05 -6.38 -16.41
N ILE A 139 -7.88 -5.48 -17.38
CA ILE A 139 -8.15 -4.06 -17.16
C ILE A 139 -9.67 -3.89 -17.06
N GLY A 140 -10.13 -3.19 -16.02
CA GLY A 140 -11.54 -2.93 -15.77
C GLY A 140 -12.15 -3.78 -14.66
N GLU A 141 -11.38 -4.66 -14.05
CA GLU A 141 -11.79 -5.36 -12.84
C GLU A 141 -12.00 -4.39 -11.67
N ALA A 142 -13.13 -4.53 -10.98
CA ALA A 142 -13.48 -3.70 -9.82
C ALA A 142 -12.79 -4.22 -8.55
N VAL A 143 -11.46 -4.15 -8.50
CA VAL A 143 -10.64 -4.76 -7.44
C VAL A 143 -10.96 -4.25 -6.03
N GLY A 144 -11.44 -3.01 -5.90
CA GLY A 144 -11.87 -2.45 -4.62
C GLY A 144 -13.13 -3.13 -4.07
N ILE A 145 -14.11 -3.41 -4.93
CA ILE A 145 -15.33 -4.14 -4.56
C ILE A 145 -14.99 -5.58 -4.20
N ILE A 146 -14.14 -6.23 -5.00
CA ILE A 146 -13.66 -7.60 -4.73
C ILE A 146 -12.96 -7.66 -3.37
N ALA A 147 -12.10 -6.69 -3.07
CA ALA A 147 -11.42 -6.62 -1.78
C ALA A 147 -12.40 -6.45 -0.61
N ALA A 148 -13.37 -5.53 -0.75
CA ALA A 148 -14.37 -5.29 0.28
C ALA A 148 -15.24 -6.54 0.55
N GLN A 149 -15.65 -7.25 -0.51
CA GLN A 149 -16.43 -8.48 -0.39
C GLN A 149 -15.62 -9.62 0.23
N SER A 150 -14.35 -9.79 -0.19
CA SER A 150 -13.47 -10.84 0.31
C SER A 150 -13.09 -10.66 1.78
N ILE A 151 -13.06 -9.41 2.27
CA ILE A 151 -12.83 -9.07 3.68
C ILE A 151 -14.14 -9.15 4.48
N GLY A 152 -15.25 -8.68 3.90
CA GLY A 152 -16.54 -8.56 4.59
C GLY A 152 -17.27 -9.88 4.76
N GLU A 153 -17.22 -10.79 3.79
CA GLU A 153 -17.89 -12.09 3.87
C GLU A 153 -17.42 -12.89 5.09
N PRO A 154 -16.11 -13.17 5.29
CA PRO A 154 -15.66 -13.88 6.48
C PRO A 154 -15.86 -13.09 7.77
N GLY A 155 -15.92 -11.76 7.71
CA GLY A 155 -16.24 -10.91 8.86
C GLY A 155 -17.57 -11.28 9.52
N THR A 156 -18.58 -11.56 8.73
CA THR A 156 -19.89 -12.01 9.25
C THR A 156 -19.79 -13.36 9.96
N GLN A 157 -18.99 -14.29 9.46
CA GLN A 157 -18.77 -15.59 10.09
C GLN A 157 -17.98 -15.47 11.39
N LEU A 158 -17.04 -14.53 11.49
CA LEU A 158 -16.27 -14.25 12.71
C LEU A 158 -17.16 -13.74 13.84
N THR A 159 -18.15 -12.89 13.57
CA THR A 159 -19.11 -12.43 14.60
C THR A 159 -19.91 -13.57 15.20
N MET A 160 -20.36 -14.53 14.40
CA MET A 160 -21.11 -15.67 14.88
C MET A 160 -20.29 -16.61 15.79
N ARG A 161 -18.98 -16.75 15.52
CA ARG A 161 -18.10 -17.63 16.31
C ARG A 161 -17.67 -17.02 17.64
N THR A 162 -17.53 -15.70 17.77
CA THR A 162 -17.13 -15.03 19.01
C THR A 162 -18.19 -15.13 20.11
N PHE A 163 -19.46 -15.32 19.77
CA PHE A 163 -20.53 -15.55 20.73
C PHE A 163 -20.47 -16.94 21.39
N HIS A 164 -19.80 -17.91 20.79
CA HIS A 164 -19.75 -19.29 21.28
C HIS A 164 -18.51 -19.64 22.08
N THR A 165 -17.46 -18.81 21.98
CA THR A 165 -16.24 -19.00 22.79
C THR A 165 -16.32 -18.15 24.06
N GLY A 166 -17.26 -18.49 24.92
CA GLY A 166 -17.44 -17.88 26.22
C GLY A 166 -16.25 -18.22 27.15
N GLY A 167 -15.46 -17.21 27.43
CA GLY A 167 -14.72 -17.10 28.65
C GLY A 167 -13.39 -17.81 28.78
N VAL A 168 -12.32 -17.05 28.70
CA VAL A 168 -11.30 -17.01 29.75
C VAL A 168 -11.09 -15.53 30.07
N ALA A 169 -11.50 -15.13 31.26
CA ALA A 169 -11.33 -13.80 31.78
C ALA A 169 -9.84 -13.54 31.99
N GLY A 170 -9.22 -12.81 31.04
CA GLY A 170 -7.80 -12.45 31.14
C GLY A 170 -7.14 -12.09 29.81
N GLU A 171 -7.60 -12.60 28.67
CA GLU A 171 -7.07 -12.27 27.37
C GLU A 171 -7.89 -11.17 26.66
N ASP A 172 -7.23 -10.39 25.83
CA ASP A 172 -7.70 -9.15 25.25
C ASP A 172 -9.13 -9.25 24.66
N ILE A 173 -10.07 -8.47 25.20
CA ILE A 173 -11.49 -8.42 24.82
C ILE A 173 -11.67 -8.00 23.35
N THR A 174 -10.62 -7.56 22.68
CA THR A 174 -10.57 -7.11 21.28
C THR A 174 -10.00 -8.16 20.32
N GLN A 175 -10.20 -9.45 20.59
CA GLN A 175 -9.84 -10.53 19.66
C GLN A 175 -10.93 -10.71 18.60
N GLY A 176 -10.51 -11.06 17.37
CA GLY A 176 -11.42 -11.30 16.27
C GLY A 176 -11.84 -10.03 15.52
N LEU A 177 -13.11 -9.98 15.08
CA LEU A 177 -13.63 -8.88 14.23
C LEU A 177 -13.50 -7.48 14.85
N PRO A 178 -13.72 -7.25 16.15
CA PRO A 178 -13.50 -5.92 16.74
C PRO A 178 -12.07 -5.40 16.56
N ARG A 179 -11.07 -6.28 16.52
CA ARG A 179 -9.67 -5.90 16.25
C ARG A 179 -9.47 -5.52 14.78
N VAL A 180 -10.10 -6.22 13.86
CA VAL A 180 -10.06 -5.88 12.43
C VAL A 180 -10.70 -4.52 12.19
N GLU A 181 -11.86 -4.25 12.80
CA GLU A 181 -12.52 -2.94 12.74
C GLU A 181 -11.62 -1.84 13.31
N GLU A 182 -11.00 -2.06 14.47
CA GLU A 182 -10.08 -1.11 15.10
C GLU A 182 -8.90 -0.77 14.17
N LEU A 183 -8.33 -1.78 13.49
CA LEU A 183 -7.22 -1.59 12.55
C LEU A 183 -7.65 -0.82 11.30
N PHE A 184 -8.77 -1.19 10.68
CA PHE A 184 -9.27 -0.50 9.47
C PHE A 184 -9.82 0.90 9.76
N GLU A 185 -10.35 1.15 10.95
CA GLU A 185 -10.73 2.51 11.36
C GLU A 185 -9.57 3.31 11.96
N ALA A 186 -8.38 2.72 12.01
CA ALA A 186 -7.17 3.33 12.57
C ALA A 186 -7.43 3.93 13.98
N ARG A 187 -8.21 3.22 14.81
CA ARG A 187 -8.50 3.64 16.18
C ARG A 187 -7.32 3.37 17.10
N LYS A 188 -7.20 4.14 18.17
CA LYS A 188 -6.23 3.85 19.22
C LYS A 188 -6.64 2.59 19.96
N PRO A 189 -5.73 1.60 20.13
CA PRO A 189 -6.01 0.39 20.88
C PRO A 189 -6.37 0.70 22.34
N LYS A 190 -7.29 -0.07 22.93
CA LYS A 190 -7.65 0.08 24.34
C LYS A 190 -6.46 -0.23 25.27
N ARG A 191 -5.65 -1.23 24.93
CA ARG A 191 -4.37 -1.55 25.57
C ARG A 191 -3.24 -1.19 24.62
N GLN A 192 -2.89 0.09 24.58
CA GLN A 192 -1.82 0.58 23.71
C GLN A 192 -0.46 0.19 24.31
N SER A 193 0.38 -0.44 23.49
CA SER A 193 1.80 -0.64 23.77
C SER A 193 2.56 0.68 23.60
N ILE A 194 3.49 0.95 24.49
CA ILE A 194 4.47 2.01 24.32
C ILE A 194 5.57 1.48 23.41
N ILE A 195 5.87 2.20 22.33
CA ILE A 195 6.97 1.90 21.41
C ILE A 195 8.10 2.88 21.62
N THR A 196 9.32 2.46 21.32
CA THR A 196 10.49 3.36 21.33
C THR A 196 10.53 4.24 20.08
N GLU A 197 10.87 5.51 20.25
CA GLU A 197 11.08 6.45 19.14
C GLU A 197 12.52 6.45 18.63
N VAL A 198 13.46 5.91 19.41
CA VAL A 198 14.87 5.88 19.11
C VAL A 198 15.45 4.49 19.30
N SER A 199 16.44 4.13 18.53
CA SER A 199 17.21 2.89 18.73
C SER A 199 18.27 3.11 19.80
N GLY A 200 18.47 2.13 20.67
CA GLY A 200 19.47 2.26 21.71
C GLY A 200 19.39 1.17 22.78
N LYS A 201 20.21 1.33 23.80
CA LYS A 201 20.28 0.41 24.94
C LYS A 201 19.24 0.76 25.99
N VAL A 202 18.53 -0.25 26.48
CA VAL A 202 17.48 -0.10 27.50
C VAL A 202 18.07 -0.07 28.90
N GLU A 203 17.67 0.91 29.71
CA GLU A 203 17.89 1.00 31.13
C GLU A 203 16.54 1.10 31.87
N ILE A 204 16.31 0.24 32.85
CA ILE A 204 15.05 0.20 33.60
C ILE A 204 15.31 0.75 35.01
N LYS A 205 14.65 1.86 35.35
CA LYS A 205 14.74 2.47 36.68
C LYS A 205 13.35 2.45 37.36
N GLU A 206 13.35 2.03 38.61
CA GLU A 206 12.16 2.12 39.45
C GLU A 206 12.36 3.23 40.50
N LEU A 207 11.56 4.30 40.37
CA LEU A 207 11.62 5.46 41.25
C LEU A 207 10.24 5.69 41.87
N LYS A 208 10.15 5.57 43.20
CA LYS A 208 8.91 5.82 43.97
C LYS A 208 7.67 5.08 43.49
N GLY A 209 7.84 3.79 43.09
CA GLY A 209 6.73 2.96 42.59
C GLY A 209 6.31 3.23 41.13
N GLN A 210 6.98 4.16 40.46
CA GLN A 210 6.84 4.37 39.00
C GLN A 210 8.03 3.74 38.27
N ARG A 211 7.73 2.88 37.30
CA ARG A 211 8.73 2.28 36.43
C ARG A 211 8.98 3.23 35.25
N LYS A 212 10.25 3.56 35.03
CA LYS A 212 10.71 4.34 33.90
C LYS A 212 11.68 3.51 33.08
N VAL A 213 11.47 3.48 31.79
CA VAL A 213 12.38 2.86 30.84
C VAL A 213 13.08 3.99 30.08
N THR A 214 14.39 4.03 30.20
CA THR A 214 15.25 4.97 29.49
C THR A 214 15.89 4.23 28.33
N VAL A 215 15.83 4.80 27.14
CA VAL A 215 16.54 4.29 25.98
C VAL A 215 17.66 5.27 25.67
N GLN A 216 18.91 4.77 25.69
CA GLN A 216 20.11 5.54 25.42
C GLN A 216 20.57 5.24 23.99
N PRO A 217 20.38 6.15 23.05
CA PRO A 217 20.95 6.04 21.71
C PRO A 217 22.44 6.39 21.74
N ASP A 218 23.19 5.90 20.74
CA ASP A 218 24.64 6.13 20.66
C ASP A 218 24.98 7.61 20.37
N ASP A 219 24.11 8.35 19.64
CA ASP A 219 24.41 9.68 19.10
C ASP A 219 23.38 10.79 19.44
N SER A 220 22.41 10.56 20.34
CA SER A 220 21.37 11.54 20.63
C SER A 220 20.95 11.55 22.11
N GLU A 221 20.04 12.48 22.46
CA GLU A 221 19.55 12.62 23.83
C GLU A 221 18.77 11.39 24.31
N GLU A 222 18.92 11.06 25.58
CA GLU A 222 18.19 9.99 26.25
C GLU A 222 16.66 10.21 26.13
N ARG A 223 15.93 9.15 25.80
CA ARG A 223 14.47 9.15 25.82
C ARG A 223 13.94 8.37 27.01
N VAL A 224 13.15 9.03 27.85
CA VAL A 224 12.56 8.45 29.06
C VAL A 224 11.08 8.18 28.84
N TYR A 225 10.70 6.91 28.95
CA TYR A 225 9.32 6.45 28.82
C TYR A 225 8.76 6.13 30.21
N GLN A 226 7.65 6.79 30.58
CA GLN A 226 6.96 6.50 31.83
C GLN A 226 5.98 5.34 31.59
N ILE A 227 6.12 4.28 32.37
CA ILE A 227 5.30 3.08 32.24
C ILE A 227 4.09 3.22 33.17
N PRO A 228 2.84 3.13 32.64
CA PRO A 228 1.63 3.17 33.44
C PRO A 228 1.61 2.02 34.46
N TYR A 229 0.95 2.25 35.61
CA TYR A 229 0.78 1.24 36.64
C TYR A 229 0.02 0.03 36.07
N GLY A 230 0.56 -1.17 36.28
CA GLY A 230 -0.04 -2.42 35.80
C GLY A 230 0.38 -2.83 34.37
N ALA A 231 1.09 -1.97 33.60
CA ALA A 231 1.62 -2.38 32.30
C ALA A 231 2.83 -3.31 32.47
N ARG A 232 2.84 -4.41 31.73
CA ARG A 232 3.94 -5.38 31.73
C ARG A 232 5.01 -4.93 30.75
N ILE A 233 6.26 -4.83 31.23
CA ILE A 233 7.43 -4.54 30.41
C ILE A 233 7.89 -5.82 29.73
N ILE A 234 8.17 -5.77 28.43
CA ILE A 234 8.63 -6.92 27.62
C ILE A 234 10.15 -6.90 27.50
N VAL A 235 10.73 -5.71 27.39
CA VAL A 235 12.18 -5.53 27.18
C VAL A 235 12.96 -5.82 28.47
N LYS A 236 14.20 -6.30 28.30
CA LYS A 236 15.11 -6.59 29.40
C LYS A 236 16.10 -5.44 29.59
N GLU A 237 16.61 -5.33 30.81
CA GLU A 237 17.68 -4.37 31.11
C GLU A 237 18.95 -4.68 30.31
N GLY A 238 19.51 -3.69 29.66
CA GLY A 238 20.69 -3.82 28.83
C GLY A 238 20.45 -4.34 27.41
N GLU A 239 19.20 -4.63 27.04
CA GLU A 239 18.83 -5.05 25.69
C GLU A 239 18.93 -3.89 24.72
N VAL A 240 19.41 -4.16 23.49
CA VAL A 240 19.44 -3.17 22.39
C VAL A 240 18.15 -3.33 21.60
N ILE A 241 17.40 -2.25 21.48
CA ILE A 241 16.13 -2.20 20.77
C ILE A 241 16.21 -1.19 19.61
N GLU A 242 15.43 -1.45 18.56
CA GLU A 242 15.30 -0.56 17.41
C GLU A 242 14.09 0.36 17.54
N ALA A 243 14.14 1.50 16.83
CA ALA A 243 12.99 2.42 16.77
C ALA A 243 11.74 1.70 16.25
N GLY A 244 10.64 1.76 17.01
CA GLY A 244 9.39 1.06 16.73
C GLY A 244 9.18 -0.23 17.52
N ASP A 245 10.17 -0.71 18.25
CA ASP A 245 10.03 -1.88 19.10
C ASP A 245 9.13 -1.59 20.31
N ARG A 246 8.43 -2.62 20.78
CA ARG A 246 7.50 -2.54 21.91
C ARG A 246 8.25 -2.59 23.22
N ILE A 247 8.05 -1.58 24.07
CA ILE A 247 8.55 -1.56 25.46
C ILE A 247 7.58 -2.29 26.38
N THR A 248 6.27 -2.14 26.16
CA THR A 248 5.22 -2.76 26.99
C THR A 248 4.36 -3.72 26.19
N GLU A 249 3.71 -4.64 26.90
CA GLU A 249 2.70 -5.53 26.33
C GLU A 249 1.49 -4.73 25.84
N GLY A 250 0.90 -5.17 24.72
CA GLY A 250 -0.26 -4.55 24.12
C GLY A 250 -0.14 -4.40 22.59
N SER A 251 -1.15 -3.80 21.99
CA SER A 251 -1.20 -3.54 20.55
C SER A 251 -0.56 -2.20 20.21
N ILE A 252 0.21 -2.15 19.14
CA ILE A 252 0.81 -0.89 18.67
C ILE A 252 -0.29 -0.03 18.05
N ASN A 253 -0.25 1.27 18.33
CA ASN A 253 -1.09 2.24 17.65
C ASN A 253 -0.55 2.45 16.21
N PRO A 254 -1.36 2.23 15.16
CA PRO A 254 -0.93 2.41 13.78
C PRO A 254 -0.41 3.82 13.46
N HIS A 255 -0.94 4.85 14.13
CA HIS A 255 -0.47 6.23 13.97
C HIS A 255 0.95 6.43 14.48
N ASP A 256 1.29 5.81 15.63
CA ASP A 256 2.64 5.89 16.19
C ASP A 256 3.64 5.13 15.32
N MET A 257 3.23 3.96 14.77
CA MET A 257 4.03 3.22 13.80
C MET A 257 4.33 4.06 12.54
N LEU A 258 3.32 4.80 12.02
CA LEU A 258 3.51 5.70 10.88
C LEU A 258 4.49 6.85 11.22
N ARG A 259 4.36 7.42 12.42
CA ARG A 259 5.18 8.55 12.86
C ARG A 259 6.64 8.17 13.09
N VAL A 260 6.88 7.01 13.72
CA VAL A 260 8.22 6.57 14.14
C VAL A 260 8.94 5.81 13.04
N CYS A 261 8.28 4.80 12.46
CA CYS A 261 8.90 3.87 11.51
C CYS A 261 8.58 4.19 10.04
N GLY A 262 7.71 5.19 9.81
CA GLY A 262 7.35 5.67 8.47
C GLY A 262 6.31 4.79 7.74
N LEU A 263 5.99 5.23 6.50
CA LEU A 263 4.89 4.72 5.69
C LEU A 263 4.98 3.20 5.44
N ARG A 264 6.16 2.69 5.10
CA ARG A 264 6.33 1.28 4.73
C ARG A 264 6.16 0.33 5.91
N ALA A 265 6.65 0.74 7.07
CA ALA A 265 6.48 -0.04 8.29
C ALA A 265 5.01 -0.08 8.71
N ALA A 266 4.30 1.04 8.66
CA ALA A 266 2.86 1.12 8.95
C ALA A 266 2.03 0.23 8.01
N GLN A 267 2.34 0.24 6.69
CA GLN A 267 1.68 -0.62 5.71
C GLN A 267 1.88 -2.10 6.03
N ARG A 268 3.12 -2.53 6.29
CA ARG A 268 3.42 -3.92 6.65
C ARG A 268 2.76 -4.33 7.96
N TYR A 269 2.78 -3.45 8.95
CA TYR A 269 2.15 -3.69 10.25
C TYR A 269 0.64 -3.92 10.11
N LEU A 270 -0.08 -3.06 9.37
CA LEU A 270 -1.52 -3.20 9.15
C LEU A 270 -1.87 -4.52 8.44
N VAL A 271 -1.16 -4.85 7.35
CA VAL A 271 -1.38 -6.11 6.63
C VAL A 271 -1.11 -7.31 7.54
N TYR A 272 0.00 -7.29 8.29
CA TYR A 272 0.38 -8.35 9.21
C TYR A 272 -0.67 -8.58 10.30
N GLU A 273 -1.10 -7.52 11.00
CA GLU A 273 -2.06 -7.61 12.10
C GLU A 273 -3.43 -8.10 11.61
N VAL A 274 -3.91 -7.61 10.46
CA VAL A 274 -5.18 -8.06 9.88
C VAL A 274 -5.09 -9.53 9.49
N GLN A 275 -4.02 -9.96 8.81
CA GLN A 275 -3.82 -11.37 8.46
C GLN A 275 -3.74 -12.27 9.70
N LYS A 276 -3.04 -11.83 10.74
CA LYS A 276 -2.93 -12.57 11.99
C LYS A 276 -4.32 -12.87 12.58
N VAL A 277 -5.23 -11.89 12.57
CA VAL A 277 -6.60 -12.08 13.09
C VAL A 277 -7.37 -13.07 12.22
N TYR A 278 -7.39 -12.92 10.90
CA TYR A 278 -8.13 -13.84 10.03
C TYR A 278 -7.59 -15.26 10.08
N LYS A 279 -6.28 -15.43 10.03
CA LYS A 279 -5.65 -16.76 10.10
C LYS A 279 -5.86 -17.45 11.44
N SER A 280 -5.85 -16.72 12.56
CA SER A 280 -6.15 -17.29 13.89
C SER A 280 -7.57 -17.85 13.98
N GLN A 281 -8.48 -17.37 13.13
CA GLN A 281 -9.85 -17.86 13.00
C GLN A 281 -10.04 -18.92 11.91
N GLY A 282 -8.94 -19.34 11.25
CA GLY A 282 -8.95 -20.32 10.17
C GLY A 282 -9.52 -19.80 8.85
N VAL A 283 -9.51 -18.49 8.66
CA VAL A 283 -9.97 -17.83 7.43
C VAL A 283 -8.76 -17.46 6.56
N GLU A 284 -8.85 -17.80 5.29
CA GLU A 284 -7.81 -17.49 4.29
C GLU A 284 -8.24 -16.31 3.42
N ILE A 285 -7.48 -15.20 3.50
CA ILE A 285 -7.67 -14.02 2.66
C ILE A 285 -6.33 -13.69 2.01
N ASN A 286 -6.31 -13.46 0.70
CA ASN A 286 -5.08 -13.06 0.02
C ASN A 286 -4.69 -11.63 0.43
N ASP A 287 -3.39 -11.41 0.70
CA ASP A 287 -2.82 -10.13 1.11
C ASP A 287 -3.24 -8.97 0.20
N LYS A 288 -3.39 -9.19 -1.12
CA LYS A 288 -3.73 -8.14 -2.08
C LYS A 288 -5.04 -7.39 -1.74
N HIS A 289 -6.03 -8.09 -1.17
CA HIS A 289 -7.30 -7.47 -0.79
C HIS A 289 -7.11 -6.50 0.39
N ILE A 290 -6.31 -6.93 1.38
CA ILE A 290 -5.95 -6.08 2.52
C ILE A 290 -5.07 -4.91 2.05
N GLU A 291 -4.12 -5.16 1.15
CA GLU A 291 -3.25 -4.14 0.56
C GLU A 291 -4.04 -3.04 -0.17
N VAL A 292 -5.12 -3.39 -0.89
CA VAL A 292 -6.01 -2.41 -1.56
C VAL A 292 -6.61 -1.45 -0.54
N MET A 293 -7.13 -1.98 0.58
CA MET A 293 -7.73 -1.17 1.64
C MET A 293 -6.69 -0.30 2.36
N VAL A 294 -5.56 -0.88 2.74
CA VAL A 294 -4.46 -0.16 3.41
C VAL A 294 -3.88 0.94 2.51
N ARG A 295 -3.81 0.71 1.19
CA ARG A 295 -3.39 1.74 0.24
C ARG A 295 -4.33 2.94 0.29
N GLN A 296 -5.65 2.73 0.31
CA GLN A 296 -6.62 3.83 0.40
C GLN A 296 -6.54 4.60 1.73
N MET A 297 -6.26 3.89 2.83
CA MET A 297 -6.08 4.52 4.15
C MET A 297 -4.86 5.45 4.21
N LEU A 298 -3.85 5.22 3.38
CA LEU A 298 -2.57 5.95 3.36
C LEU A 298 -2.36 6.74 2.06
N HIS A 299 -3.43 7.00 1.31
CA HIS A 299 -3.36 7.68 0.01
C HIS A 299 -3.36 9.21 0.13
N LYS A 300 -3.67 9.76 1.28
CA LYS A 300 -3.71 11.21 1.52
C LYS A 300 -2.50 11.67 2.33
N VAL A 301 -2.07 12.90 2.05
CA VAL A 301 -1.08 13.64 2.83
C VAL A 301 -1.71 14.89 3.42
N LYS A 302 -1.19 15.33 4.55
CA LYS A 302 -1.58 16.60 5.18
C LYS A 302 -0.51 17.63 4.88
N VAL A 303 -0.90 18.72 4.26
CA VAL A 303 -0.01 19.85 3.98
C VAL A 303 0.39 20.54 5.28
N GLU A 304 1.68 20.77 5.48
CA GLU A 304 2.25 21.54 6.59
C GLU A 304 2.62 22.94 6.13
N GLU A 305 3.33 23.06 5.01
CA GLU A 305 3.75 24.31 4.40
C GLU A 305 3.31 24.35 2.95
N SER A 306 2.70 25.45 2.52
CA SER A 306 2.16 25.57 1.15
C SER A 306 3.22 25.81 0.09
N GLY A 307 4.38 26.38 0.45
CA GLY A 307 5.34 26.88 -0.56
C GLY A 307 4.66 27.81 -1.58
N ASP A 308 5.08 27.71 -2.82
CA ASP A 308 4.51 28.45 -3.97
C ASP A 308 3.39 27.67 -4.70
N THR A 309 2.75 26.71 -4.00
CA THR A 309 1.62 25.94 -4.54
C THR A 309 0.27 26.52 -4.06
N ASP A 310 -0.82 26.20 -4.77
CA ASP A 310 -2.18 26.61 -4.41
C ASP A 310 -2.76 25.86 -3.19
N PHE A 311 -1.98 25.03 -2.51
CA PHE A 311 -2.44 24.24 -1.38
C PHE A 311 -2.57 25.06 -0.09
N LEU A 312 -3.58 24.71 0.71
CA LEU A 312 -3.77 25.35 2.00
C LEU A 312 -3.12 24.51 3.13
N PRO A 313 -2.41 25.15 4.08
CA PRO A 313 -1.90 24.46 5.26
C PRO A 313 -3.00 23.74 6.03
N GLY A 314 -2.77 22.45 6.35
CA GLY A 314 -3.74 21.60 7.05
C GLY A 314 -4.71 20.84 6.15
N GLU A 315 -4.71 21.06 4.84
CA GLU A 315 -5.56 20.36 3.88
C GLU A 315 -5.09 18.91 3.65
N TYR A 316 -6.06 18.02 3.35
CA TYR A 316 -5.79 16.62 2.99
C TYR A 316 -5.84 16.48 1.48
N ILE A 317 -4.69 16.17 0.88
CA ILE A 317 -4.51 16.09 -0.57
C ILE A 317 -4.10 14.68 -0.95
N ASP A 318 -4.49 14.26 -2.14
CA ASP A 318 -4.02 13.02 -2.75
C ASP A 318 -2.52 13.07 -3.04
N VAL A 319 -1.79 11.99 -2.71
CA VAL A 319 -0.33 11.91 -2.91
C VAL A 319 0.06 12.19 -4.36
N ASN A 320 -0.71 11.67 -5.33
CA ASN A 320 -0.40 11.86 -6.75
C ASN A 320 -0.58 13.32 -7.17
N ASN A 321 -1.65 13.99 -6.70
CA ASN A 321 -1.89 15.40 -6.98
C ASN A 321 -0.82 16.27 -6.33
N PHE A 322 -0.43 15.93 -5.10
CA PHE A 322 0.65 16.61 -4.38
C PHE A 322 1.99 16.49 -5.12
N GLU A 323 2.37 15.26 -5.55
CA GLU A 323 3.59 15.05 -6.34
C GLU A 323 3.55 15.82 -7.68
N ALA A 324 2.38 15.89 -8.33
CA ALA A 324 2.22 16.57 -9.62
C ALA A 324 2.33 18.11 -9.50
N GLU A 325 1.70 18.72 -8.49
CA GLU A 325 1.78 20.17 -8.26
C GLU A 325 3.19 20.59 -7.80
N ASN A 326 3.83 19.82 -6.94
CA ASN A 326 5.23 20.08 -6.57
C ASN A 326 6.18 19.97 -7.75
N ALA A 327 5.94 19.03 -8.67
CA ALA A 327 6.74 18.96 -9.91
C ALA A 327 6.58 20.21 -10.76
N LYS A 328 5.37 20.77 -10.87
CA LYS A 328 5.13 22.04 -11.55
C LYS A 328 5.81 23.23 -10.87
N ALA A 329 5.72 23.28 -9.52
CA ALA A 329 6.38 24.35 -8.76
C ALA A 329 7.91 24.35 -8.98
N ILE A 330 8.52 23.15 -8.98
CA ILE A 330 9.97 22.97 -9.23
C ILE A 330 10.33 23.36 -10.67
N GLU A 331 9.46 23.08 -11.68
CA GLU A 331 9.70 23.48 -13.08
C GLU A 331 9.75 25.02 -13.27
N ILE A 332 9.12 25.78 -12.35
CA ILE A 332 9.07 27.27 -12.36
C ILE A 332 10.13 27.86 -11.43
N ASP A 333 11.04 27.05 -10.87
CA ASP A 333 12.01 27.43 -9.84
C ASP A 333 11.37 27.97 -8.55
N GLY A 334 10.13 27.56 -8.24
CA GLY A 334 9.40 27.88 -7.01
C GLY A 334 9.69 26.92 -5.87
N GLU A 335 9.32 27.30 -4.65
CA GLU A 335 9.44 26.45 -3.47
C GLU A 335 8.32 25.39 -3.44
N PRO A 336 8.67 24.07 -3.39
CA PRO A 336 7.67 23.02 -3.29
C PRO A 336 6.98 23.03 -1.93
N SER A 337 5.71 22.62 -1.88
CA SER A 337 4.99 22.42 -0.64
C SER A 337 5.52 21.23 0.16
N VAL A 338 5.42 21.33 1.49
CA VAL A 338 5.82 20.27 2.42
C VAL A 338 4.57 19.63 3.02
N ALA A 339 4.51 18.30 3.00
CA ALA A 339 3.40 17.56 3.59
C ALA A 339 3.90 16.28 4.28
N ARG A 340 3.13 15.83 5.26
CA ARG A 340 3.38 14.55 5.92
C ARG A 340 2.32 13.51 5.57
N PRO A 341 2.71 12.23 5.45
CA PRO A 341 1.75 11.15 5.26
C PRO A 341 0.82 11.04 6.47
N ILE A 342 -0.47 10.79 6.21
CA ILE A 342 -1.47 10.60 7.24
C ILE A 342 -2.16 9.24 7.06
N LEU A 343 -2.49 8.61 8.18
CA LEU A 343 -3.31 7.41 8.20
C LEU A 343 -4.76 7.81 8.50
N LEU A 344 -5.66 7.50 7.58
CA LEU A 344 -7.09 7.69 7.73
C LEU A 344 -7.77 6.33 7.93
N GLY A 345 -8.72 6.25 8.86
CA GLY A 345 -9.64 5.11 8.90
C GLY A 345 -10.50 5.04 7.63
N ILE A 346 -11.02 3.87 7.30
CA ILE A 346 -11.80 3.63 6.08
C ILE A 346 -12.97 4.62 5.96
N THR A 347 -13.70 4.86 7.04
CA THR A 347 -14.81 5.82 7.07
C THR A 347 -14.35 7.22 6.70
N LYS A 348 -13.26 7.70 7.32
CA LYS A 348 -12.70 9.03 7.02
C LYS A 348 -12.13 9.11 5.61
N ALA A 349 -11.45 8.06 5.15
CA ALA A 349 -10.90 7.99 3.80
C ALA A 349 -12.01 8.04 2.74
N SER A 350 -13.15 7.39 2.99
CA SER A 350 -14.32 7.42 2.10
C SER A 350 -15.01 8.79 2.02
N LEU A 351 -14.94 9.59 3.10
CA LEU A 351 -15.46 10.96 3.10
C LEU A 351 -14.46 11.97 2.52
N ALA A 352 -13.16 11.68 2.60
CA ALA A 352 -12.09 12.53 2.07
C ALA A 352 -11.77 12.25 0.58
N THR A 353 -12.65 11.55 -0.14
CA THR A 353 -12.50 11.29 -1.58
C THR A 353 -12.71 12.56 -2.40
N ASP A 354 -12.11 12.62 -3.60
CA ASP A 354 -12.25 13.77 -4.50
C ASP A 354 -13.66 13.85 -5.13
N SER A 355 -14.36 12.70 -5.25
CA SER A 355 -15.76 12.65 -5.68
C SER A 355 -16.70 13.05 -4.53
N PHE A 356 -17.30 14.22 -4.61
CA PHE A 356 -18.30 14.65 -3.63
C PHE A 356 -19.61 13.87 -3.74
N LEU A 357 -19.98 13.36 -4.93
CA LEU A 357 -21.14 12.52 -5.11
C LEU A 357 -21.00 11.19 -4.36
N SER A 358 -19.83 10.56 -4.46
CA SER A 358 -19.53 9.33 -3.74
C SER A 358 -19.55 9.55 -2.22
N ALA A 359 -18.94 10.62 -1.74
CA ALA A 359 -18.92 10.97 -0.32
C ALA A 359 -20.33 11.27 0.22
N ALA A 360 -21.12 12.10 -0.48
CA ALA A 360 -22.47 12.47 -0.09
C ALA A 360 -23.43 11.28 0.00
N SER A 361 -23.24 10.27 -0.85
CA SER A 361 -24.08 9.06 -0.82
C SER A 361 -23.69 8.08 0.29
N PHE A 362 -22.59 8.32 1.01
CA PHE A 362 -22.14 7.46 2.09
C PHE A 362 -22.64 7.96 3.46
N GLN A 363 -22.21 9.12 3.90
CA GLN A 363 -22.58 9.73 5.17
C GLN A 363 -22.52 11.26 5.07
N GLU A 364 -23.12 11.97 6.04
CA GLU A 364 -23.04 13.43 6.17
C GLU A 364 -23.45 14.19 4.88
N THR A 365 -24.49 13.72 4.19
CA THR A 365 -24.91 14.22 2.86
C THR A 365 -24.99 15.74 2.80
N THR A 366 -25.67 16.37 3.77
CA THR A 366 -25.88 17.82 3.79
C THR A 366 -24.56 18.57 3.89
N ARG A 367 -23.67 18.14 4.78
CA ARG A 367 -22.36 18.77 4.98
C ARG A 367 -21.50 18.68 3.73
N VAL A 368 -21.41 17.46 3.15
CA VAL A 368 -20.59 17.22 1.96
C VAL A 368 -21.08 18.03 0.77
N LEU A 369 -22.39 18.08 0.54
CA LEU A 369 -22.97 18.86 -0.56
C LEU A 369 -22.80 20.36 -0.35
N THR A 370 -22.96 20.85 0.89
CA THR A 370 -22.74 22.26 1.22
C THR A 370 -21.29 22.66 0.98
N ASP A 371 -20.33 21.87 1.47
CA ASP A 371 -18.91 22.12 1.27
C ASP A 371 -18.52 22.07 -0.23
N ALA A 372 -19.11 21.14 -0.98
CA ALA A 372 -18.88 21.04 -2.43
C ALA A 372 -19.43 22.26 -3.18
N ALA A 373 -20.63 22.75 -2.80
CA ALA A 373 -21.25 23.93 -3.39
C ALA A 373 -20.46 25.21 -3.11
N ILE A 374 -20.02 25.40 -1.84
CA ILE A 374 -19.22 26.56 -1.44
C ILE A 374 -17.87 26.60 -2.18
N LYS A 375 -17.22 25.43 -2.34
CA LYS A 375 -15.92 25.31 -3.00
C LYS A 375 -16.03 25.21 -4.53
N GLY A 376 -17.21 25.18 -5.11
CA GLY A 376 -17.42 25.00 -6.56
C GLY A 376 -16.80 23.70 -7.10
N LYS A 377 -16.85 22.60 -6.33
CA LYS A 377 -16.20 21.33 -6.73
C LYS A 377 -16.84 20.72 -7.98
N VAL A 378 -16.00 20.21 -8.86
CA VAL A 378 -16.38 19.44 -10.03
C VAL A 378 -16.03 17.97 -9.79
N ASP A 379 -17.00 17.07 -9.98
CA ASP A 379 -16.77 15.62 -9.86
C ASP A 379 -16.25 15.05 -11.18
N PRO A 380 -15.08 14.41 -11.18
CA PRO A 380 -14.48 13.87 -12.42
C PRO A 380 -15.16 12.58 -12.92
N LEU A 381 -16.09 11.98 -12.16
CA LEU A 381 -16.82 10.74 -12.49
C LEU A 381 -15.93 9.55 -12.84
N LEU A 382 -14.83 9.39 -12.12
CA LEU A 382 -13.84 8.34 -12.36
C LEU A 382 -14.17 7.02 -11.66
N GLY A 383 -14.96 7.05 -10.59
CA GLY A 383 -15.31 5.86 -9.80
C GLY A 383 -16.60 5.19 -10.28
N LEU A 384 -16.97 4.11 -9.60
CA LEU A 384 -18.16 3.33 -9.94
C LEU A 384 -19.43 4.00 -9.39
N LYS A 385 -19.39 4.44 -8.14
CA LYS A 385 -20.57 4.88 -7.38
C LYS A 385 -21.19 6.14 -7.96
N GLU A 386 -20.40 7.15 -8.27
CA GLU A 386 -20.85 8.41 -8.89
C GLU A 386 -21.48 8.18 -10.26
N ASN A 387 -20.93 7.27 -11.08
CA ASN A 387 -21.52 6.93 -12.37
C ASN A 387 -22.85 6.20 -12.24
N VAL A 388 -22.99 5.31 -11.24
CA VAL A 388 -24.27 4.67 -10.92
C VAL A 388 -25.32 5.69 -10.49
N ILE A 389 -24.96 6.65 -9.63
CA ILE A 389 -25.88 7.70 -9.16
C ILE A 389 -26.41 8.54 -10.32
N ILE A 390 -25.57 8.90 -11.28
CA ILE A 390 -25.95 9.72 -12.44
C ILE A 390 -26.62 8.87 -13.54
N GLY A 391 -26.58 7.54 -13.46
CA GLY A 391 -27.14 6.64 -14.48
C GLY A 391 -26.25 6.47 -15.71
N LYS A 392 -24.95 6.73 -15.60
CA LYS A 392 -23.94 6.45 -16.64
C LYS A 392 -23.39 5.03 -16.51
N LEU A 393 -22.86 4.50 -17.62
CA LEU A 393 -22.15 3.23 -17.58
C LEU A 393 -20.92 3.36 -16.66
N VAL A 394 -20.76 2.38 -15.78
CA VAL A 394 -19.62 2.32 -14.85
C VAL A 394 -18.32 2.11 -15.63
N PRO A 395 -17.21 2.75 -15.24
CA PRO A 395 -15.91 2.60 -15.89
C PRO A 395 -15.21 1.27 -15.50
N ALA A 396 -15.94 0.17 -15.53
CA ALA A 396 -15.48 -1.18 -15.22
C ALA A 396 -16.13 -2.21 -16.12
N GLY A 397 -15.46 -3.33 -16.36
CA GLY A 397 -15.94 -4.40 -17.23
C GLY A 397 -16.29 -3.89 -18.64
N THR A 398 -17.46 -4.26 -19.12
CA THR A 398 -17.96 -3.86 -20.45
C THR A 398 -18.35 -2.38 -20.57
N GLY A 399 -18.49 -1.66 -19.45
CA GLY A 399 -18.75 -0.22 -19.42
C GLY A 399 -17.56 0.66 -19.74
N MET A 400 -16.38 0.11 -19.88
CA MET A 400 -15.17 0.86 -20.23
C MET A 400 -15.24 1.47 -21.63
N SER A 401 -14.61 2.63 -21.81
CA SER A 401 -14.57 3.36 -23.08
C SER A 401 -14.05 2.51 -24.25
N ARG A 402 -13.12 1.58 -23.99
CA ARG A 402 -12.56 0.69 -25.02
C ARG A 402 -13.62 -0.21 -25.67
N TYR A 403 -14.69 -0.55 -24.97
CA TYR A 403 -15.76 -1.39 -25.49
C TYR A 403 -16.88 -0.59 -26.17
N ARG A 404 -16.94 0.73 -25.99
CA ARG A 404 -17.97 1.59 -26.60
C ARG A 404 -17.78 1.77 -28.10
N ASN A 405 -16.54 1.65 -28.59
CA ASN A 405 -16.18 1.88 -29.98
C ASN A 405 -16.00 0.58 -30.78
N ILE A 406 -16.42 -0.56 -30.24
CA ILE A 406 -16.36 -1.84 -30.96
C ILE A 406 -17.55 -1.93 -31.91
N LYS A 407 -17.29 -2.00 -33.20
CA LYS A 407 -18.26 -2.33 -34.23
C LYS A 407 -18.21 -3.83 -34.50
N ILE A 408 -19.36 -4.49 -34.42
CA ILE A 408 -19.47 -5.90 -34.78
C ILE A 408 -19.68 -5.97 -36.28
N ILE A 409 -18.70 -6.47 -37.01
CA ILE A 409 -18.81 -6.76 -38.44
C ILE A 409 -19.33 -8.20 -38.54
N LYS A 410 -20.53 -8.38 -39.09
CA LYS A 410 -21.04 -9.72 -39.44
C LYS A 410 -20.35 -10.16 -40.73
N ASP A 411 -19.72 -11.33 -40.73
CA ASP A 411 -19.18 -11.93 -41.94
C ASP A 411 -20.31 -12.06 -42.98
N GLY A 412 -20.17 -11.36 -44.11
CA GLY A 412 -21.10 -11.42 -45.23
C GLY A 412 -21.91 -10.16 -45.52
N THR A 413 -21.74 -9.05 -44.79
CA THR A 413 -22.30 -7.75 -45.20
C THR A 413 -21.15 -6.90 -45.81
N GLU A 414 -21.09 -6.85 -47.17
CA GLU A 414 -20.39 -5.80 -47.86
C GLU A 414 -21.01 -4.47 -47.46
N GLU A 415 -20.19 -3.51 -47.06
CA GLU A 415 -20.63 -2.13 -46.81
C GLU A 415 -21.09 -1.57 -48.15
N GLU A 416 -22.41 -1.38 -48.35
CA GLU A 416 -22.87 -0.35 -49.26
C GLU A 416 -22.58 1.01 -48.64
N GLU A 417 -21.88 1.87 -49.40
CA GLU A 417 -21.45 3.23 -49.11
C GLU A 417 -22.59 4.17 -48.63
#